data_badda26a15dfe9eb8418f1fd5f34dc8b
#
_entry.id   badda26a15dfe9eb8418f1fd5f34dc8b
#
_cell.length_a   1.000
_cell.length_b   1.000
_cell.length_c   1.000
_cell.angle_alpha   90.00
_cell.angle_beta   90.00
_cell.angle_gamma   90.00
#
_symmetry.space_group_name_H-M   'P 1'
#
loop_
_entity.id
_entity.type
_entity.pdbx_description
1 polymer ?
#
loop_
_entity_poly.entity_id
_entity_poly.type
_entity_poly.pdbx_seq_one_letter_code
_entity_poly.pdbx_strand_id
1 'polypeptide(L)'
;FMEVNLIILPKKNSDINLGMKRQIRQLFEKLFNDVNDSSFLINIDDNVEIQYKISSKEKNMVFLKLSCDGTSVKAAKYLDFATNRLIQGEHRKTWNIVISYDEVSQLYCCKLMPLFGIFERRIRELVYITIIKIFGVDWYDNSFSQSLQDSLKGKGNKTKMVESALNELTYEQLKEYLFTSFCRRNISEVIEQEFSETNIEKLTREEMINIVNQCRSESLWNRFFSEYKQFKNFKEKIDELQLHRNTVMHNKRMTRDEYEKVRKSLKGVNKLLVEAINVLE
;
A
#
# COMPACT_ATOMS: atom_id res chain seq x y z
N PHE A 1 12.05 -4.51 -25.20
CA PHE A 1 10.94 -3.56 -25.35
C PHE A 1 10.04 -3.62 -24.13
N MET A 2 9.50 -2.47 -23.74
CA MET A 2 8.40 -2.34 -22.79
C MET A 2 7.17 -1.90 -23.57
N GLU A 3 5.98 -2.37 -23.20
CA GLU A 3 4.77 -2.08 -23.98
C GLU A 3 3.55 -1.72 -23.13
N VAL A 4 2.67 -0.93 -23.75
CA VAL A 4 1.32 -0.63 -23.25
C VAL A 4 0.33 -0.84 -24.38
N ASN A 5 -0.71 -1.63 -24.13
CA ASN A 5 -1.76 -1.90 -25.10
C ASN A 5 -3.06 -1.20 -24.70
N LEU A 6 -3.64 -0.50 -25.65
CA LEU A 6 -4.83 0.32 -25.47
C LEU A 6 -5.93 -0.13 -26.46
N ILE A 7 -7.16 -0.08 -25.98
CA ILE A 7 -8.36 -0.23 -26.83
C ILE A 7 -9.05 1.12 -26.86
N ILE A 8 -9.28 1.63 -28.08
CA ILE A 8 -9.91 2.92 -28.32
C ILE A 8 -11.27 2.69 -28.99
N LEU A 9 -12.30 3.22 -28.35
CA LEU A 9 -13.70 3.10 -28.77
C LEU A 9 -14.32 4.49 -28.91
N PRO A 10 -15.10 4.77 -29.98
CA PRO A 10 -15.87 6.00 -30.07
C PRO A 10 -16.99 6.04 -29.04
N LYS A 11 -17.30 7.21 -28.53
CA LYS A 11 -18.53 7.42 -27.75
C LYS A 11 -19.75 7.49 -28.65
N LYS A 12 -20.93 7.13 -28.11
CA LYS A 12 -22.20 6.95 -28.85
C LYS A 12 -22.64 8.11 -29.73
N ASN A 13 -22.13 9.32 -29.61
CA ASN A 13 -22.54 10.50 -30.35
C ASN A 13 -21.38 11.18 -31.08
N SER A 14 -20.31 10.48 -31.38
CA SER A 14 -19.18 11.04 -32.11
C SER A 14 -19.35 10.77 -33.61
N ASP A 15 -19.40 11.83 -34.41
CA ASP A 15 -19.36 11.75 -35.87
C ASP A 15 -18.00 11.21 -36.35
N ILE A 16 -18.00 9.94 -36.74
CA ILE A 16 -16.81 9.28 -37.29
C ILE A 16 -16.87 9.37 -38.81
N ASN A 17 -16.67 10.57 -39.35
CA ASN A 17 -16.67 10.82 -40.80
C ASN A 17 -15.36 10.35 -41.49
N LEU A 18 -14.30 10.12 -40.77
CA LEU A 18 -13.00 9.66 -41.24
C LEU A 18 -12.70 8.27 -40.62
N GLY A 19 -11.99 7.42 -41.35
CA GLY A 19 -11.56 6.12 -40.81
C GLY A 19 -10.82 6.29 -39.46
N MET A 20 -11.16 5.48 -38.44
CA MET A 20 -10.65 5.62 -37.08
C MET A 20 -9.11 5.69 -36.99
N LYS A 21 -8.39 4.95 -37.81
CA LYS A 21 -6.92 5.00 -37.88
C LYS A 21 -6.40 6.40 -38.21
N ARG A 22 -7.04 7.10 -39.16
CA ARG A 22 -6.66 8.45 -39.56
C ARG A 22 -6.92 9.46 -38.43
N GLN A 23 -8.04 9.32 -37.72
CA GLN A 23 -8.36 10.20 -36.59
C GLN A 23 -7.40 10.01 -35.42
N ILE A 24 -6.98 8.77 -35.14
CA ILE A 24 -5.97 8.49 -34.08
C ILE A 24 -4.61 9.08 -34.49
N ARG A 25 -4.24 8.98 -35.78
CA ARG A 25 -3.00 9.61 -36.24
C ARG A 25 -3.06 11.15 -36.12
N GLN A 26 -4.15 11.77 -36.46
CA GLN A 26 -4.36 13.21 -36.26
C GLN A 26 -4.34 13.58 -34.75
N LEU A 27 -4.83 12.71 -33.88
CA LEU A 27 -4.69 12.88 -32.43
C LEU A 27 -3.23 12.84 -32.03
N PHE A 28 -2.43 11.91 -32.56
CA PHE A 28 -0.99 11.84 -32.26
C PHE A 28 -0.25 13.09 -32.69
N GLU A 29 -0.52 13.60 -33.90
CA GLU A 29 0.06 14.85 -34.43
C GLU A 29 -0.26 16.07 -33.55
N LYS A 30 -1.38 16.05 -32.81
CA LYS A 30 -1.75 17.08 -31.85
C LYS A 30 -1.08 16.90 -30.46
N LEU A 31 -0.77 15.66 -30.08
CA LEU A 31 -0.29 15.34 -28.75
C LEU A 31 1.24 15.20 -28.67
N PHE A 32 1.89 14.79 -29.76
CA PHE A 32 3.30 14.42 -29.78
C PHE A 32 4.06 15.13 -30.88
N ASN A 33 5.38 15.12 -30.81
CA ASN A 33 6.26 15.71 -31.80
C ASN A 33 6.73 14.64 -32.80
N ASP A 34 7.14 15.07 -34.00
CA ASP A 34 7.77 14.25 -35.05
C ASP A 34 7.05 12.92 -35.28
N VAL A 35 5.72 13.00 -35.47
CA VAL A 35 4.87 11.83 -35.70
C VAL A 35 5.04 11.31 -37.11
N ASN A 36 5.50 10.07 -37.25
CA ASN A 36 5.56 9.34 -38.53
C ASN A 36 4.56 8.17 -38.55
N ASP A 37 4.70 7.23 -39.48
CA ASP A 37 3.75 6.12 -39.67
C ASP A 37 3.79 5.08 -38.56
N SER A 38 4.87 5.02 -37.78
CA SER A 38 5.11 3.96 -36.78
C SER A 38 5.67 4.46 -35.47
N SER A 39 6.07 5.74 -35.35
CA SER A 39 6.65 6.29 -34.14
C SER A 39 6.38 7.79 -33.96
N PHE A 40 6.68 8.29 -32.77
CA PHE A 40 6.68 9.71 -32.41
C PHE A 40 7.75 9.98 -31.35
N LEU A 41 8.18 11.22 -31.23
CA LEU A 41 9.16 11.65 -30.23
C LEU A 41 8.50 12.23 -28.98
N ILE A 42 9.06 11.92 -27.85
CA ILE A 42 8.76 12.54 -26.55
C ILE A 42 10.00 13.27 -26.05
N ASN A 43 9.85 14.56 -25.83
CA ASN A 43 10.91 15.45 -25.32
C ASN A 43 10.55 15.84 -23.88
N ILE A 44 11.09 15.14 -22.89
CA ILE A 44 10.96 15.50 -21.47
C ILE A 44 12.34 15.91 -20.94
N ASP A 45 13.24 14.95 -20.81
CA ASP A 45 14.66 15.17 -20.44
C ASP A 45 15.57 14.87 -21.63
N ASP A 46 15.21 13.88 -22.41
CA ASP A 46 15.89 13.46 -23.64
C ASP A 46 14.84 13.26 -24.73
N ASN A 47 15.28 13.20 -25.98
CA ASN A 47 14.43 12.80 -27.11
C ASN A 47 14.34 11.28 -27.11
N VAL A 48 13.18 10.74 -26.79
CA VAL A 48 12.92 9.29 -26.81
C VAL A 48 11.85 8.97 -27.84
N GLU A 49 12.17 8.02 -28.71
CA GLU A 49 11.24 7.51 -29.69
C GLU A 49 10.32 6.46 -29.08
N ILE A 50 9.02 6.68 -29.21
CA ILE A 50 7.98 5.69 -28.90
C ILE A 50 7.46 5.13 -30.19
N GLN A 51 7.56 3.83 -30.35
CA GLN A 51 6.97 3.10 -31.46
C GLN A 51 5.49 2.86 -31.20
N TYR A 52 4.67 2.93 -32.23
CA TYR A 52 3.27 2.58 -32.13
C TYR A 52 2.76 1.73 -33.30
N LYS A 53 1.78 0.88 -33.00
CA LYS A 53 1.08 0.07 -34.00
C LYS A 53 -0.42 0.20 -33.82
N ILE A 54 -1.11 0.62 -34.88
CA ILE A 54 -2.56 0.74 -34.93
C ILE A 54 -3.12 -0.44 -35.72
N SER A 55 -4.01 -1.22 -35.13
CA SER A 55 -4.74 -2.29 -35.79
C SER A 55 -6.24 -2.15 -35.54
N SER A 56 -7.04 -2.42 -36.58
CA SER A 56 -8.49 -2.41 -36.49
C SER A 56 -9.03 -3.61 -37.25
N LYS A 57 -9.71 -4.50 -36.56
CA LYS A 57 -10.46 -5.61 -37.17
C LYS A 57 -11.95 -5.33 -37.24
N GLU A 58 -12.44 -4.36 -36.48
CA GLU A 58 -13.85 -3.95 -36.40
C GLU A 58 -14.01 -2.48 -36.71
N LYS A 59 -15.20 -2.09 -37.24
CA LYS A 59 -15.46 -0.70 -37.66
C LYS A 59 -15.35 0.34 -36.55
N ASN A 60 -15.66 -0.06 -35.31
CA ASN A 60 -15.78 0.85 -34.15
C ASN A 60 -14.78 0.55 -33.03
N MET A 61 -13.70 -0.16 -33.32
CA MET A 61 -12.68 -0.49 -32.32
C MET A 61 -11.28 -0.46 -32.93
N VAL A 62 -10.37 0.18 -32.21
CA VAL A 62 -8.95 0.20 -32.59
C VAL A 62 -8.11 -0.30 -31.44
N PHE A 63 -7.22 -1.22 -31.75
CA PHE A 63 -6.14 -1.64 -30.88
C PHE A 63 -4.91 -0.79 -31.16
N LEU A 64 -4.41 -0.13 -30.14
CA LEU A 64 -3.20 0.65 -30.16
C LEU A 64 -2.16 0.02 -29.26
N LYS A 65 -1.04 -0.35 -29.81
CA LYS A 65 0.15 -0.79 -29.06
C LYS A 65 1.17 0.34 -29.06
N LEU A 66 1.63 0.73 -27.90
CA LEU A 66 2.77 1.62 -27.69
C LEU A 66 3.95 0.79 -27.20
N SER A 67 5.15 1.06 -27.66
CA SER A 67 6.36 0.40 -27.21
C SER A 67 7.56 1.33 -27.18
N CYS A 68 8.44 1.10 -26.21
CA CYS A 68 9.68 1.83 -26.02
C CYS A 68 10.84 0.85 -25.83
N ASP A 69 12.01 1.19 -26.34
CA ASP A 69 13.21 0.39 -26.14
C ASP A 69 13.64 0.40 -24.68
N GLY A 70 14.03 -0.77 -24.20
CA GLY A 70 14.49 -1.00 -22.84
C GLY A 70 13.38 -1.38 -21.85
N THR A 71 13.83 -1.89 -20.70
CA THR A 71 12.98 -2.34 -19.58
C THR A 71 13.26 -1.55 -18.31
N SER A 72 13.87 -0.36 -18.45
CA SER A 72 14.28 0.49 -17.34
C SER A 72 13.16 1.40 -16.86
N VAL A 73 13.30 1.94 -15.66
CA VAL A 73 12.43 3.01 -15.13
C VAL A 73 12.42 4.23 -16.04
N LYS A 74 13.50 4.46 -16.80
CA LYS A 74 13.58 5.53 -17.80
C LYS A 74 12.60 5.29 -18.96
N ALA A 75 12.59 4.09 -19.55
CA ALA A 75 11.64 3.71 -20.61
C ALA A 75 10.19 3.79 -20.11
N ALA A 76 9.94 3.29 -18.89
CA ALA A 76 8.63 3.38 -18.24
C ALA A 76 8.14 4.82 -18.09
N LYS A 77 9.02 5.76 -17.77
CA LYS A 77 8.69 7.20 -17.65
C LYS A 77 8.09 7.77 -18.96
N TYR A 78 8.67 7.44 -20.08
CA TYR A 78 8.22 7.97 -21.38
C TYR A 78 6.93 7.30 -21.85
N LEU A 79 6.79 5.98 -21.64
CA LEU A 79 5.54 5.27 -21.93
C LEU A 79 4.40 5.73 -21.02
N ASP A 80 4.65 5.96 -19.73
CA ASP A 80 3.65 6.50 -18.81
C ASP A 80 3.18 7.89 -19.25
N PHE A 81 4.13 8.76 -19.62
CA PHE A 81 3.81 10.08 -20.14
C PHE A 81 2.94 10.02 -21.41
N ALA A 82 3.32 9.17 -22.37
CA ALA A 82 2.54 8.99 -23.61
C ALA A 82 1.13 8.47 -23.31
N THR A 83 1.05 7.45 -22.45
CA THR A 83 -0.22 6.84 -22.04
C THR A 83 -1.10 7.84 -21.31
N ASN A 84 -0.54 8.62 -20.38
CA ASN A 84 -1.28 9.64 -19.63
C ASN A 84 -1.82 10.74 -20.56
N ARG A 85 -1.04 11.21 -21.54
CA ARG A 85 -1.52 12.16 -22.53
C ARG A 85 -2.68 11.62 -23.38
N LEU A 86 -2.67 10.34 -23.69
CA LEU A 86 -3.77 9.69 -24.43
C LEU A 86 -5.03 9.51 -23.58
N ILE A 87 -4.91 9.16 -22.31
CA ILE A 87 -6.08 8.91 -21.46
C ILE A 87 -6.60 10.15 -20.74
N GLN A 88 -5.90 11.28 -20.84
CA GLN A 88 -6.29 12.57 -20.29
C GLN A 88 -6.46 13.60 -21.41
N GLY A 89 -7.37 14.54 -21.25
CA GLY A 89 -7.55 15.64 -22.19
C GLY A 89 -8.90 15.66 -22.91
N GLU A 90 -9.07 16.68 -23.75
CA GLU A 90 -10.32 17.01 -24.45
C GLU A 90 -10.84 15.90 -25.36
N HIS A 91 -9.95 15.12 -25.97
CA HIS A 91 -10.31 14.01 -26.84
C HIS A 91 -11.08 12.88 -26.12
N ARG A 92 -11.04 12.86 -24.78
CA ARG A 92 -11.89 11.98 -23.95
C ARG A 92 -13.39 12.29 -24.08
N LYS A 93 -13.74 13.44 -24.60
CA LYS A 93 -15.14 13.75 -24.95
C LYS A 93 -15.64 12.89 -26.11
N THR A 94 -14.73 12.53 -27.03
CA THR A 94 -15.03 11.75 -28.25
C THR A 94 -14.71 10.27 -28.13
N TRP A 95 -13.68 9.93 -27.34
CA TRP A 95 -13.13 8.57 -27.24
C TRP A 95 -13.19 7.99 -25.84
N ASN A 96 -13.53 6.71 -25.75
CA ASN A 96 -13.25 5.87 -24.60
C ASN A 96 -11.93 5.14 -24.87
N ILE A 97 -10.97 5.26 -23.94
CA ILE A 97 -9.66 4.64 -24.05
C ILE A 97 -9.50 3.72 -22.84
N VAL A 98 -9.29 2.43 -23.09
CA VAL A 98 -9.10 1.40 -22.09
C VAL A 98 -7.67 0.89 -22.22
N ILE A 99 -6.96 0.82 -21.10
CA ILE A 99 -5.66 0.15 -21.02
C ILE A 99 -5.94 -1.33 -20.82
N SER A 100 -5.57 -2.16 -21.79
CA SER A 100 -5.79 -3.61 -21.75
C SER A 100 -4.56 -4.39 -21.26
N TYR A 101 -3.37 -3.78 -21.37
CA TYR A 101 -2.11 -4.34 -20.87
C TYR A 101 -1.12 -3.22 -20.56
N ASP A 102 -0.37 -3.32 -19.47
CA ASP A 102 0.47 -2.23 -18.96
C ASP A 102 1.72 -2.76 -18.24
N GLU A 103 2.82 -2.90 -18.97
CA GLU A 103 4.12 -3.28 -18.42
C GLU A 103 4.76 -2.18 -17.57
N VAL A 104 4.35 -0.94 -17.77
CA VAL A 104 4.85 0.21 -16.98
C VAL A 104 4.38 0.09 -15.53
N SER A 105 3.07 -0.10 -15.35
CA SER A 105 2.49 -0.32 -14.01
C SER A 105 3.05 -1.58 -13.36
N GLN A 106 3.23 -2.65 -14.13
CA GLN A 106 3.85 -3.89 -13.65
C GLN A 106 5.28 -3.63 -13.13
N LEU A 107 6.11 -2.90 -13.89
CA LEU A 107 7.46 -2.56 -13.47
C LEU A 107 7.46 -1.77 -12.15
N TYR A 108 6.61 -0.75 -12.03
CA TYR A 108 6.53 0.07 -10.82
C TYR A 108 6.06 -0.76 -9.62
N CYS A 109 5.05 -1.59 -9.78
CA CYS A 109 4.61 -2.53 -8.74
C CYS A 109 5.73 -3.49 -8.32
N CYS A 110 6.42 -4.12 -9.27
CA CYS A 110 7.56 -5.01 -8.99
C CYS A 110 8.70 -4.30 -8.23
N LYS A 111 8.96 -3.01 -8.50
CA LYS A 111 9.97 -2.23 -7.78
C LYS A 111 9.54 -1.87 -6.34
N LEU A 112 8.24 -1.75 -6.08
CA LEU A 112 7.71 -1.44 -4.74
C LEU A 112 7.51 -2.68 -3.86
N MET A 113 7.24 -3.85 -4.44
CA MET A 113 7.02 -5.10 -3.68
C MET A 113 8.10 -5.39 -2.62
N PRO A 114 9.40 -5.33 -2.91
CA PRO A 114 10.44 -5.58 -1.91
C PRO A 114 10.39 -4.57 -0.75
N LEU A 115 10.04 -3.31 -1.02
CA LEU A 115 9.93 -2.27 0.00
C LEU A 115 8.74 -2.52 0.93
N PHE A 116 7.60 -2.97 0.39
CA PHE A 116 6.46 -3.42 1.19
C PHE A 116 6.80 -4.66 2.01
N GLY A 117 7.55 -5.61 1.43
CA GLY A 117 8.02 -6.77 2.17
C GLY A 117 8.92 -6.42 3.38
N ILE A 118 9.78 -5.41 3.24
CA ILE A 118 10.56 -4.87 4.37
C ILE A 118 9.63 -4.22 5.39
N PHE A 119 8.71 -3.39 4.94
CA PHE A 119 7.75 -2.68 5.77
C PHE A 119 6.90 -3.64 6.62
N GLU A 120 6.33 -4.69 6.03
CA GLU A 120 5.54 -5.68 6.76
C GLU A 120 6.36 -6.46 7.79
N ARG A 121 7.61 -6.83 7.47
CA ARG A 121 8.50 -7.49 8.44
C ARG A 121 8.84 -6.59 9.62
N ARG A 122 9.10 -5.30 9.39
CA ARG A 122 9.38 -4.33 10.46
C ARG A 122 8.17 -4.06 11.35
N ILE A 123 6.97 -4.04 10.79
CA ILE A 123 5.75 -3.96 11.62
C ILE A 123 5.61 -5.19 12.51
N ARG A 124 5.83 -6.41 11.97
CA ARG A 124 5.78 -7.63 12.78
C ARG A 124 6.82 -7.61 13.91
N GLU A 125 8.04 -7.23 13.60
CA GLU A 125 9.12 -7.09 14.59
C GLU A 125 8.71 -6.12 15.70
N LEU A 126 8.21 -4.95 15.37
CA LEU A 126 7.73 -3.96 16.32
C LEU A 126 6.59 -4.50 17.20
N VAL A 127 5.61 -5.19 16.61
CA VAL A 127 4.51 -5.81 17.34
C VAL A 127 5.03 -6.88 18.29
N TYR A 128 5.96 -7.75 17.86
CA TYR A 128 6.57 -8.75 18.75
C TYR A 128 7.25 -8.10 19.96
N ILE A 129 8.10 -7.10 19.73
CA ILE A 129 8.84 -6.42 20.80
C ILE A 129 7.87 -5.77 21.80
N THR A 130 6.88 -5.04 21.30
CA THR A 130 5.90 -4.34 22.15
C THR A 130 5.04 -5.30 22.96
N ILE A 131 4.58 -6.40 22.36
CA ILE A 131 3.78 -7.41 23.05
C ILE A 131 4.59 -8.12 24.14
N ILE A 132 5.80 -8.58 23.78
CA ILE A 132 6.67 -9.28 24.73
C ILE A 132 7.07 -8.38 25.91
N LYS A 133 7.32 -7.08 25.67
CA LYS A 133 7.60 -6.12 26.75
C LYS A 133 6.42 -5.93 27.70
N ILE A 134 5.19 -6.14 27.24
CA ILE A 134 3.99 -5.97 28.05
C ILE A 134 3.62 -7.25 28.80
N PHE A 135 3.60 -8.38 28.10
CA PHE A 135 3.06 -9.64 28.61
C PHE A 135 4.13 -10.66 28.99
N GLY A 136 5.42 -10.39 28.69
CA GLY A 136 6.53 -11.28 29.02
C GLY A 136 6.38 -12.64 28.34
N VAL A 137 6.67 -13.70 29.08
CA VAL A 137 6.63 -15.10 28.62
C VAL A 137 5.22 -15.57 28.24
N ASP A 138 4.20 -14.97 28.84
CA ASP A 138 2.79 -15.33 28.64
C ASP A 138 2.13 -14.51 27.52
N TRP A 139 2.93 -13.84 26.69
CA TRP A 139 2.45 -12.92 25.65
C TRP A 139 1.43 -13.55 24.70
N TYR A 140 1.60 -14.83 24.38
CA TYR A 140 0.72 -15.51 23.43
C TYR A 140 -0.70 -15.67 23.97
N ASP A 141 -0.82 -16.15 25.21
CA ASP A 141 -2.11 -16.43 25.85
C ASP A 141 -2.84 -15.15 26.26
N ASN A 142 -2.09 -14.11 26.66
CA ASN A 142 -2.66 -12.87 27.18
C ASN A 142 -2.85 -11.77 26.12
N SER A 143 -2.16 -11.85 24.99
CA SER A 143 -2.17 -10.79 23.98
C SER A 143 -3.15 -11.01 22.85
N PHE A 144 -3.50 -12.26 22.58
CA PHE A 144 -4.40 -12.58 21.47
C PHE A 144 -5.86 -12.40 21.89
N SER A 145 -6.62 -11.57 21.15
CA SER A 145 -8.08 -11.59 21.27
C SER A 145 -8.62 -12.95 20.86
N GLN A 146 -9.72 -13.38 21.45
CA GLN A 146 -10.35 -14.67 21.12
C GLN A 146 -10.64 -14.81 19.62
N SER A 147 -11.07 -13.73 18.96
CA SER A 147 -11.31 -13.71 17.50
C SER A 147 -10.04 -14.00 16.68
N LEU A 148 -8.87 -13.55 17.12
CA LEU A 148 -7.61 -13.84 16.45
C LEU A 148 -7.14 -15.27 16.71
N GLN A 149 -7.28 -15.77 17.92
CA GLN A 149 -7.02 -17.17 18.25
C GLN A 149 -7.89 -18.11 17.42
N ASP A 150 -9.19 -17.81 17.28
CA ASP A 150 -10.13 -18.61 16.49
C ASP A 150 -9.80 -18.56 14.99
N SER A 151 -9.37 -17.43 14.49
CA SER A 151 -8.90 -17.31 13.09
C SER A 151 -7.62 -18.12 12.81
N LEU A 152 -6.78 -18.30 13.81
CA LEU A 152 -5.59 -19.14 13.72
C LEU A 152 -5.91 -20.64 13.83
N LYS A 153 -6.84 -21.03 14.74
CA LYS A 153 -7.29 -22.41 14.92
C LYS A 153 -8.05 -22.97 13.72
N GLY A 154 -8.80 -22.14 13.01
CA GLY A 154 -9.61 -22.55 11.83
C GLY A 154 -8.80 -22.93 10.58
N LYS A 155 -7.49 -22.73 10.55
CA LYS A 155 -6.62 -22.97 9.38
C LYS A 155 -5.88 -24.31 9.37
N GLY A 156 -6.36 -25.31 10.09
CA GLY A 156 -5.85 -26.68 10.04
C GLY A 156 -5.04 -27.13 11.27
N ASN A 157 -5.05 -28.43 11.50
CA ASN A 157 -4.53 -29.18 12.67
C ASN A 157 -3.00 -29.10 12.92
N LYS A 158 -2.33 -28.06 12.54
CA LYS A 158 -0.92 -27.85 12.92
C LYS A 158 -0.90 -26.96 14.15
N THR A 159 -0.43 -27.50 15.25
CA THR A 159 0.03 -26.73 16.43
C THR A 159 1.03 -25.69 15.89
N LYS A 160 0.54 -24.46 15.69
CA LYS A 160 1.39 -23.37 15.21
C LYS A 160 2.34 -23.04 16.35
N MET A 161 3.62 -23.01 16.02
CA MET A 161 4.62 -22.60 17.00
C MET A 161 4.35 -21.14 17.39
N VAL A 162 4.39 -20.88 18.68
CA VAL A 162 4.21 -19.53 19.27
C VAL A 162 5.14 -18.52 18.57
N GLU A 163 6.35 -18.98 18.23
CA GLU A 163 7.40 -18.18 17.56
C GLU A 163 6.99 -17.65 16.18
N SER A 164 6.05 -18.28 15.53
CA SER A 164 5.60 -17.88 14.18
C SER A 164 4.17 -17.32 14.15
N ALA A 165 3.53 -17.15 15.30
CA ALA A 165 2.12 -16.76 15.39
C ALA A 165 1.79 -15.49 14.61
N LEU A 166 2.61 -14.42 14.71
CA LEU A 166 2.38 -13.18 13.99
C LEU A 166 2.61 -13.30 12.48
N ASN A 167 3.30 -14.34 11.99
CA ASN A 167 3.51 -14.55 10.56
C ASN A 167 2.21 -14.89 9.81
N GLU A 168 1.23 -15.42 10.55
CA GLU A 168 -0.09 -15.77 10.00
C GLU A 168 -1.05 -14.58 9.97
N LEU A 169 -0.71 -13.50 10.64
CA LEU A 169 -1.54 -12.30 10.67
C LEU A 169 -1.41 -11.52 9.36
N THR A 170 -2.55 -11.06 8.88
CA THR A 170 -2.61 -10.09 7.80
C THR A 170 -2.06 -8.74 8.24
N TYR A 171 -1.71 -7.90 7.29
CA TYR A 171 -1.30 -6.53 7.55
C TYR A 171 -2.34 -5.75 8.39
N GLU A 172 -3.62 -5.91 8.09
CA GLU A 172 -4.73 -5.29 8.82
C GLU A 172 -4.75 -5.71 10.28
N GLN A 173 -4.63 -7.01 10.54
CA GLN A 173 -4.59 -7.54 11.90
C GLN A 173 -3.36 -7.06 12.68
N LEU A 174 -2.18 -6.93 12.04
CA LEU A 174 -1.00 -6.36 12.68
C LEU A 174 -1.20 -4.88 13.04
N LYS A 175 -1.88 -4.12 12.16
CA LYS A 175 -2.24 -2.73 12.41
C LYS A 175 -3.25 -2.61 13.57
N GLU A 176 -4.28 -3.44 13.59
CA GLU A 176 -5.23 -3.50 14.69
C GLU A 176 -4.52 -3.76 16.02
N TYR A 177 -3.61 -4.73 16.05
CA TYR A 177 -2.81 -5.01 17.21
C TYR A 177 -2.08 -3.79 17.75
N LEU A 178 -1.46 -3.02 16.87
CA LEU A 178 -0.62 -1.89 17.25
C LEU A 178 -1.44 -0.69 17.73
N PHE A 179 -2.62 -0.44 17.13
CA PHE A 179 -3.37 0.79 17.34
C PHE A 179 -4.70 0.62 18.07
N THR A 180 -5.21 -0.59 18.27
CA THR A 180 -6.43 -0.78 19.04
C THR A 180 -6.13 -0.71 20.53
N SER A 181 -6.94 0.06 21.25
CA SER A 181 -6.80 0.16 22.70
C SER A 181 -7.36 -1.08 23.40
N PHE A 182 -6.66 -1.54 24.39
CA PHE A 182 -7.05 -2.68 25.23
C PHE A 182 -6.70 -2.42 26.70
N CYS A 183 -7.40 -3.09 27.61
CA CYS A 183 -7.06 -3.12 29.03
C CYS A 183 -6.29 -4.42 29.31
N ARG A 184 -5.25 -4.36 30.13
CA ARG A 184 -4.52 -5.57 30.57
C ARG A 184 -5.33 -6.39 31.56
N ARG A 185 -6.10 -5.71 32.40
CA ARG A 185 -6.94 -6.31 33.42
C ARG A 185 -8.33 -5.69 33.38
N ASN A 186 -9.34 -6.53 33.62
CA ASN A 186 -10.70 -6.05 33.75
C ASN A 186 -10.85 -5.27 35.06
N ILE A 187 -11.34 -4.03 34.96
CA ILE A 187 -11.49 -3.16 36.12
C ILE A 187 -12.43 -3.76 37.19
N SER A 188 -13.47 -4.46 36.77
CA SER A 188 -14.41 -5.12 37.71
C SER A 188 -13.73 -6.23 38.51
N GLU A 189 -12.94 -7.07 37.85
CA GLU A 189 -12.17 -8.13 38.50
C GLU A 189 -11.13 -7.56 39.47
N VAL A 190 -10.50 -6.45 39.09
CA VAL A 190 -9.50 -5.79 39.96
C VAL A 190 -10.17 -5.17 41.17
N ILE A 191 -11.35 -4.54 41.02
CA ILE A 191 -12.10 -4.02 42.15
C ILE A 191 -12.49 -5.13 43.14
N GLU A 192 -12.96 -6.24 42.63
CA GLU A 192 -13.37 -7.39 43.47
C GLU A 192 -12.19 -8.06 44.19
N GLN A 193 -11.05 -8.19 43.53
CA GLN A 193 -9.90 -8.95 44.02
C GLN A 193 -8.94 -8.11 44.84
N GLU A 194 -8.64 -6.89 44.43
CA GLU A 194 -7.54 -6.10 45.01
C GLU A 194 -8.03 -4.86 45.77
N PHE A 195 -9.18 -4.30 45.42
CA PHE A 195 -9.76 -3.15 46.13
C PHE A 195 -10.90 -3.53 47.07
N SER A 196 -10.96 -4.80 47.54
CA SER A 196 -11.82 -5.13 48.65
C SER A 196 -11.40 -4.35 49.92
N GLU A 197 -12.38 -4.03 50.81
CA GLU A 197 -12.14 -3.22 52.01
C GLU A 197 -10.95 -3.70 52.84
N THR A 198 -10.74 -5.01 52.89
CA THR A 198 -9.66 -5.64 53.68
C THR A 198 -8.28 -5.59 52.98
N ASN A 199 -8.23 -5.38 51.68
CA ASN A 199 -6.98 -5.37 50.93
C ASN A 199 -6.49 -3.96 50.59
N ILE A 200 -7.38 -3.00 50.44
CA ILE A 200 -7.05 -1.62 50.03
C ILE A 200 -6.14 -0.92 51.07
N GLU A 201 -6.34 -1.23 52.36
CA GLU A 201 -5.54 -0.66 53.45
C GLU A 201 -4.08 -1.16 53.46
N LYS A 202 -3.81 -2.27 52.79
CA LYS A 202 -2.48 -2.90 52.71
C LYS A 202 -1.70 -2.48 51.45
N LEU A 203 -2.37 -1.87 50.45
CA LEU A 203 -1.74 -1.47 49.22
C LEU A 203 -0.96 -0.17 49.41
N THR A 204 0.27 -0.16 48.98
CA THR A 204 1.05 1.06 48.84
C THR A 204 0.50 1.93 47.71
N ARG A 205 0.79 3.22 47.76
CA ARG A 205 0.43 4.17 46.72
C ARG A 205 0.97 3.72 45.33
N GLU A 206 2.16 3.17 45.29
CA GLU A 206 2.80 2.71 44.04
C GLU A 206 2.08 1.49 43.45
N GLU A 207 1.70 0.53 44.32
CA GLU A 207 0.89 -0.62 43.89
C GLU A 207 -0.47 -0.21 43.37
N MET A 208 -1.16 0.70 44.03
CA MET A 208 -2.44 1.25 43.55
C MET A 208 -2.28 1.92 42.17
N ILE A 209 -1.26 2.76 41.97
CA ILE A 209 -0.99 3.40 40.68
C ILE A 209 -0.71 2.34 39.59
N ASN A 210 0.05 1.30 39.93
CA ASN A 210 0.35 0.22 38.97
C ASN A 210 -0.91 -0.55 38.57
N ILE A 211 -1.77 -0.89 39.54
CA ILE A 211 -3.05 -1.56 39.30
C ILE A 211 -3.96 -0.69 38.36
N VAL A 212 -4.10 0.60 38.67
CA VAL A 212 -4.88 1.55 37.84
C VAL A 212 -4.33 1.62 36.42
N ASN A 213 -3.01 1.65 36.28
CA ASN A 213 -2.35 1.67 34.96
C ASN A 213 -2.58 0.38 34.16
N GLN A 214 -2.74 -0.76 34.82
CA GLN A 214 -3.08 -2.03 34.17
C GLN A 214 -4.53 -2.05 33.66
N CYS A 215 -5.44 -1.34 34.33
CA CYS A 215 -6.84 -1.20 33.92
C CYS A 215 -7.08 -0.11 32.87
N ARG A 216 -6.07 0.74 32.62
CA ARG A 216 -6.19 1.81 31.63
C ARG A 216 -6.25 1.27 30.22
N SER A 217 -7.29 1.66 29.46
CA SER A 217 -7.40 1.31 28.04
C SER A 217 -6.43 2.13 27.22
N GLU A 218 -5.47 1.47 26.60
CA GLU A 218 -4.43 2.11 25.80
C GLU A 218 -3.94 1.17 24.71
N SER A 219 -3.58 1.73 23.54
CA SER A 219 -2.98 0.95 22.44
C SER A 219 -1.50 0.69 22.71
N LEU A 220 -0.95 -0.38 22.09
CA LEU A 220 0.49 -0.64 22.12
C LEU A 220 1.28 0.58 21.65
N TRP A 221 0.84 1.20 20.55
CA TRP A 221 1.49 2.37 20.01
C TRP A 221 1.53 3.55 20.98
N ASN A 222 0.41 3.90 21.57
CA ASN A 222 0.34 5.05 22.48
C ASN A 222 1.20 4.82 23.72
N ARG A 223 1.20 3.61 24.23
CA ARG A 223 1.95 3.26 25.44
C ARG A 223 3.45 3.49 25.31
N PHE A 224 4.02 3.18 24.16
CA PHE A 224 5.47 3.28 23.95
C PHE A 224 5.90 4.54 23.21
N PHE A 225 5.02 5.18 22.45
CA PHE A 225 5.41 6.20 21.47
C PHE A 225 4.66 7.53 21.56
N SER A 226 3.65 7.66 22.44
CA SER A 226 2.84 8.89 22.55
C SER A 226 3.65 10.16 22.84
N GLU A 227 4.75 10.04 23.56
CA GLU A 227 5.60 11.17 23.95
C GLU A 227 6.60 11.61 22.85
N TYR A 228 6.78 10.80 21.81
CA TYR A 228 7.77 11.04 20.77
C TYR A 228 7.17 11.81 19.59
N LYS A 229 7.57 13.06 19.44
CA LYS A 229 7.06 13.96 18.38
C LYS A 229 7.25 13.42 16.96
N GLN A 230 8.34 12.70 16.69
CA GLN A 230 8.63 12.12 15.37
C GLN A 230 7.63 11.03 14.95
N PHE A 231 6.93 10.40 15.90
CA PHE A 231 5.93 9.37 15.63
C PHE A 231 4.50 9.90 15.55
N LYS A 232 4.33 11.22 15.68
CA LYS A 232 3.03 11.85 15.44
C LYS A 232 2.54 11.54 14.02
N ASN A 233 1.26 11.22 13.88
CA ASN A 233 0.61 10.86 12.60
C ASN A 233 1.21 9.58 11.95
N PHE A 234 1.80 8.68 12.74
CA PHE A 234 2.34 7.44 12.19
C PHE A 234 1.23 6.49 11.71
N LYS A 235 0.10 6.46 12.43
CA LYS A 235 -1.08 5.66 12.05
C LYS A 235 -1.61 6.08 10.68
N GLU A 236 -1.76 7.38 10.44
CA GLU A 236 -2.25 7.92 9.16
C GLU A 236 -1.31 7.55 8.00
N LYS A 237 0.00 7.59 8.22
CA LYS A 237 0.99 7.15 7.22
C LYS A 237 0.88 5.66 6.91
N ILE A 238 0.61 4.83 7.91
CA ILE A 238 0.39 3.39 7.72
C ILE A 238 -0.92 3.14 6.97
N ASP A 239 -1.99 3.87 7.28
CA ASP A 239 -3.27 3.76 6.60
C ASP A 239 -3.16 4.15 5.11
N GLU A 240 -2.42 5.22 4.79
CA GLU A 240 -2.13 5.60 3.40
C GLU A 240 -1.35 4.50 2.66
N LEU A 241 -0.31 3.94 3.28
CA LEU A 241 0.48 2.87 2.68
C LEU A 241 -0.32 1.59 2.45
N GLN A 242 -1.32 1.28 3.26
CA GLN A 242 -2.20 0.15 3.07
C GLN A 242 -2.97 0.21 1.74
N LEU A 243 -3.48 1.40 1.38
CA LEU A 243 -4.15 1.60 0.09
C LEU A 243 -3.21 1.33 -1.07
N HIS A 244 -1.99 1.84 -0.99
CA HIS A 244 -0.97 1.62 -2.00
C HIS A 244 -0.48 0.17 -2.06
N ARG A 245 -0.38 -0.51 -0.91
CA ARG A 245 -0.05 -1.94 -0.85
C ARG A 245 -1.04 -2.77 -1.66
N ASN A 246 -2.34 -2.50 -1.53
CA ASN A 246 -3.36 -3.21 -2.29
C ASN A 246 -3.25 -2.93 -3.80
N THR A 247 -2.88 -1.72 -4.20
CA THR A 247 -2.60 -1.39 -5.61
C THR A 247 -1.43 -2.21 -6.14
N VAL A 248 -0.32 -2.28 -5.40
CA VAL A 248 0.89 -3.00 -5.77
C VAL A 248 0.66 -4.51 -5.83
N MET A 249 0.04 -5.09 -4.80
CA MET A 249 -0.17 -6.55 -4.71
C MET A 249 -1.13 -7.09 -5.78
N HIS A 250 -2.04 -6.25 -6.26
CA HIS A 250 -2.98 -6.61 -7.32
C HIS A 250 -2.54 -6.13 -8.72
N ASN A 251 -1.30 -5.66 -8.87
CA ASN A 251 -0.77 -5.11 -10.13
C ASN A 251 -1.75 -4.13 -10.81
N LYS A 252 -2.41 -3.28 -10.01
CA LYS A 252 -3.28 -2.24 -10.53
C LYS A 252 -2.46 -1.16 -11.20
N ARG A 253 -3.12 -0.37 -12.04
CA ARG A 253 -2.47 0.76 -12.68
C ARG A 253 -1.77 1.65 -11.66
N MET A 254 -0.51 1.97 -12.00
CA MET A 254 0.35 2.84 -11.21
C MET A 254 1.10 3.79 -12.14
N THR A 255 0.89 5.08 -11.95
CA THR A 255 1.61 6.13 -12.67
C THR A 255 2.99 6.35 -12.05
N ARG A 256 3.87 7.03 -12.78
CA ARG A 256 5.19 7.41 -12.28
C ARG A 256 5.11 8.26 -11.01
N ASP A 257 4.22 9.24 -11.00
CA ASP A 257 4.09 10.16 -9.86
C ASP A 257 3.62 9.40 -8.60
N GLU A 258 2.67 8.48 -8.76
CA GLU A 258 2.24 7.60 -7.68
C GLU A 258 3.39 6.69 -7.20
N TYR A 259 4.14 6.09 -8.14
CA TYR A 259 5.30 5.27 -7.80
C TYR A 259 6.33 6.03 -6.97
N GLU A 260 6.73 7.24 -7.38
CA GLU A 260 7.71 8.04 -6.64
C GLU A 260 7.17 8.49 -5.28
N LYS A 261 5.89 8.89 -5.20
CA LYS A 261 5.23 9.22 -3.93
C LYS A 261 5.24 8.03 -2.96
N VAL A 262 4.79 6.87 -3.41
CA VAL A 262 4.73 5.64 -2.60
C VAL A 262 6.13 5.20 -2.17
N ARG A 263 7.10 5.22 -3.09
CA ARG A 263 8.49 4.88 -2.80
C ARG A 263 9.11 5.77 -1.73
N LYS A 264 8.86 7.09 -1.80
CA LYS A 264 9.33 8.07 -0.81
C LYS A 264 8.66 7.83 0.55
N SER A 265 7.35 7.62 0.57
CA SER A 265 6.58 7.34 1.79
C SER A 265 7.06 6.05 2.47
N LEU A 266 7.22 4.95 1.73
CA LEU A 266 7.73 3.67 2.24
C LEU A 266 9.12 3.80 2.86
N LYS A 267 10.04 4.51 2.19
CA LYS A 267 11.37 4.76 2.75
C LYS A 267 11.31 5.54 4.06
N GLY A 268 10.47 6.57 4.11
CA GLY A 268 10.27 7.38 5.31
C GLY A 268 9.67 6.58 6.47
N VAL A 269 8.63 5.79 6.21
CA VAL A 269 7.99 4.97 7.24
C VAL A 269 8.89 3.83 7.71
N ASN A 270 9.63 3.18 6.80
CA ASN A 270 10.60 2.16 7.19
C ASN A 270 11.70 2.72 8.10
N LYS A 271 12.14 3.96 7.88
CA LYS A 271 13.09 4.65 8.77
C LYS A 271 12.47 4.87 10.16
N LEU A 272 11.23 5.36 10.22
CA LEU A 272 10.52 5.56 11.48
C LEU A 272 10.29 4.24 12.25
N LEU A 273 10.03 3.13 11.55
CA LEU A 273 9.92 1.81 12.17
C LEU A 273 11.23 1.36 12.82
N VAL A 274 12.36 1.56 12.13
CA VAL A 274 13.68 1.26 12.71
C VAL A 274 13.94 2.14 13.93
N GLU A 275 13.62 3.43 13.88
CA GLU A 275 13.75 4.33 15.03
C GLU A 275 12.85 3.89 16.19
N ALA A 276 11.62 3.44 15.94
CA ALA A 276 10.71 2.95 16.96
C ALA A 276 11.23 1.65 17.60
N ILE A 277 11.80 0.73 16.83
CA ILE A 277 12.42 -0.49 17.34
C ILE A 277 13.61 -0.15 18.24
N ASN A 278 14.50 0.73 17.78
CA ASN A 278 15.68 1.14 18.55
C ASN A 278 15.34 1.83 19.90
N VAL A 279 14.19 2.54 19.96
CA VAL A 279 13.70 3.12 21.22
C VAL A 279 13.29 2.04 22.23
N LEU A 280 12.92 0.87 21.75
CA LEU A 280 12.47 -0.25 22.58
C LEU A 280 13.62 -1.18 23.01
N GLU A 281 14.69 -1.25 22.27
CA GLU A 281 15.90 -2.03 22.60
C GLU A 281 16.73 -1.33 23.67
#